data_2eb809151f77f3d122d037ca39b87d31
#
_entry.id   2eb809151f77f3d122d037ca39b87d31
#
_cell.length_a   1.000
_cell.length_b   1.000
_cell.length_c   1.000
_cell.angle_alpha   90.00
_cell.angle_beta   90.00
_cell.angle_gamma   90.00
#
_symmetry.space_group_name_H-M   'P 1'
#
loop_
_entity.id
_entity.type
_entity.pdbx_description
1 polymer ?
#
loop_
_entity_poly.entity_id
_entity_poly.type
_entity_poly.pdbx_seq_one_letter_code
_entity_poly.pdbx_strand_id
1 'polypeptide(L)'
;MTERTLVIGRWVAEFYFAEDGYDVDVLLDRMYDFGATASTMRQAMELMESGALNTGFTFCNPYERVAIVAIGPTTDGEEFINTLTHEIHHLAVAIAASLGIDLESETPAYVAGDSAMALAETICELGCRHCR
;
A
#
# COMPACT_ATOMS: atom_id res chain seq x y z
N MET A 1 -11.30 7.16 5.16
CA MET A 1 -10.40 6.28 4.37
C MET A 1 -11.18 5.09 3.83
N THR A 2 -10.86 4.70 2.62
CA THR A 2 -11.37 3.45 2.03
C THR A 2 -10.37 2.33 2.31
N GLU A 3 -10.86 1.21 2.80
CA GLU A 3 -10.03 0.05 3.16
C GLU A 3 -10.38 -1.15 2.29
N ARG A 4 -9.34 -1.87 1.83
CA ARG A 4 -9.48 -3.14 1.10
C ARG A 4 -8.45 -4.12 1.60
N THR A 5 -8.85 -5.38 1.75
CA THR A 5 -7.96 -6.46 2.16
C THR A 5 -7.78 -7.43 1.01
N LEU A 6 -6.53 -7.72 0.66
CA LEU A 6 -6.16 -8.68 -0.36
C LEU A 6 -5.44 -9.87 0.26
N VAL A 7 -5.76 -11.06 -0.24
CA VAL A 7 -5.01 -12.28 0.05
C VAL A 7 -4.17 -12.61 -1.17
N ILE A 8 -2.85 -12.59 -1.00
CA ILE A 8 -1.89 -12.85 -2.07
C ILE A 8 -1.05 -14.07 -1.66
N GLY A 9 -1.40 -15.24 -2.17
CA GLY A 9 -0.81 -16.49 -1.68
C GLY A 9 -1.10 -16.66 -0.19
N ARG A 10 -0.04 -16.72 0.63
CA ARG A 10 -0.14 -16.80 2.10
C ARG A 10 -0.04 -15.44 2.79
N TRP A 11 0.03 -14.35 2.00
CA TRP A 11 0.10 -13.01 2.53
C TRP A 11 -1.28 -12.39 2.64
N VAL A 12 -1.45 -11.56 3.66
CA VAL A 12 -2.60 -10.67 3.79
C VAL A 12 -2.10 -9.24 3.72
N ALA A 13 -2.62 -8.47 2.77
CA ALA A 13 -2.28 -7.06 2.59
C ALA A 13 -3.51 -6.19 2.80
N GLU A 14 -3.42 -5.24 3.72
CA GLU A 14 -4.45 -4.23 3.93
C GLU A 14 -4.06 -2.96 3.17
N PHE A 15 -4.96 -2.50 2.30
CA PHE A 15 -4.80 -1.27 1.52
C PHE A 15 -5.71 -0.19 2.11
N TYR A 16 -5.14 0.98 2.35
CA TYR A 16 -5.84 2.15 2.87
C TYR A 16 -5.71 3.30 1.89
N PHE A 17 -6.84 3.80 1.41
CA PHE A 17 -6.91 4.91 0.47
C PHE A 17 -7.41 6.14 1.23
N ALA A 18 -6.50 7.04 1.54
CA ALA A 18 -6.75 8.24 2.35
C ALA A 18 -6.99 9.47 1.47
N GLU A 19 -8.05 9.44 0.66
CA GLU A 19 -8.37 10.48 -0.30
C GLU A 19 -8.53 11.87 0.35
N ASP A 20 -9.15 11.90 1.53
CA ASP A 20 -9.42 13.11 2.29
C ASP A 20 -8.42 13.35 3.44
N GLY A 21 -7.41 12.53 3.52
CA GLY A 21 -6.39 12.57 4.56
C GLY A 21 -6.24 11.25 5.29
N TYR A 22 -5.08 11.06 5.90
CA TYR A 22 -4.80 9.86 6.68
C TYR A 22 -5.54 9.87 8.02
N ASP A 23 -6.11 8.73 8.39
CA ASP A 23 -6.46 8.45 9.77
C ASP A 23 -5.21 7.87 10.46
N VAL A 24 -4.40 8.76 11.03
CA VAL A 24 -3.08 8.42 11.58
C VAL A 24 -3.20 7.38 12.69
N ASP A 25 -4.15 7.55 13.59
CA ASP A 25 -4.31 6.65 14.74
C ASP A 25 -4.69 5.24 14.29
N VAL A 26 -5.62 5.11 13.35
CA VAL A 26 -6.03 3.82 12.79
C VAL A 26 -4.84 3.14 12.12
N LEU A 27 -4.08 3.85 11.30
CA LEU A 27 -2.94 3.27 10.60
C LEU A 27 -1.81 2.86 11.54
N LEU A 28 -1.50 3.66 12.55
CA LEU A 28 -0.50 3.30 13.56
C LEU A 28 -0.92 2.08 14.38
N ASP A 29 -2.20 1.99 14.75
CA ASP A 29 -2.73 0.83 15.45
C ASP A 29 -2.60 -0.44 14.61
N ARG A 30 -2.93 -0.37 13.32
CA ARG A 30 -2.80 -1.51 12.41
C ARG A 30 -1.33 -1.91 12.22
N MET A 31 -0.44 -0.92 12.07
CA MET A 31 1.00 -1.19 11.98
C MET A 31 1.52 -1.88 13.24
N TYR A 32 1.09 -1.43 14.41
CA TYR A 32 1.44 -2.05 15.67
C TYR A 32 0.97 -3.50 15.73
N ASP A 33 -0.28 -3.76 15.37
CA ASP A 33 -0.86 -5.11 15.33
C ASP A 33 -0.09 -6.02 14.35
N PHE A 34 0.43 -5.45 13.27
CA PHE A 34 1.21 -6.19 12.27
C PHE A 34 2.70 -6.29 12.61
N GLY A 35 3.10 -5.83 13.78
CA GLY A 35 4.46 -6.02 14.28
C GLY A 35 5.46 -4.96 13.84
N ALA A 36 5.02 -3.77 13.46
CA ALA A 36 5.92 -2.68 13.11
C ALA A 36 6.74 -2.22 14.33
N THR A 37 8.00 -1.86 14.08
CA THR A 37 8.85 -1.28 15.12
C THR A 37 8.46 0.16 15.42
N ALA A 38 8.84 0.67 16.59
CA ALA A 38 8.60 2.07 16.95
C ALA A 38 9.24 3.03 15.94
N SER A 39 10.43 2.70 15.42
CA SER A 39 11.12 3.50 14.40
C SER A 39 10.31 3.56 13.09
N THR A 40 9.81 2.43 12.62
CA THR A 40 8.98 2.36 11.40
C THR A 40 7.69 3.13 11.58
N MET A 41 7.01 2.99 12.72
CA MET A 41 5.79 3.74 13.01
C MET A 41 6.04 5.25 13.06
N ARG A 42 7.18 5.67 13.62
CA ARG A 42 7.54 7.10 13.65
C ARG A 42 7.74 7.66 12.25
N GLN A 43 8.42 6.93 11.38
CA GLN A 43 8.61 7.35 9.98
C GLN A 43 7.28 7.49 9.24
N ALA A 44 6.37 6.52 9.43
CA ALA A 44 5.03 6.59 8.84
C ALA A 44 4.24 7.77 9.39
N MET A 45 4.29 8.01 10.70
CA MET A 45 3.62 9.15 11.33
C MET A 45 4.12 10.48 10.78
N GLU A 46 5.43 10.64 10.65
CA GLU A 46 6.04 11.85 10.09
C GLU A 46 5.58 12.09 8.66
N LEU A 47 5.52 11.05 7.84
CA LEU A 47 5.02 11.14 6.47
C LEU A 47 3.55 11.56 6.46
N MET A 48 2.71 10.89 7.25
CA MET A 48 1.27 11.18 7.29
C MET A 48 0.96 12.59 7.79
N GLU A 49 1.71 13.08 8.76
CA GLU A 49 1.53 14.41 9.36
C GLU A 49 2.18 15.53 8.54
N SER A 50 3.03 15.21 7.56
CA SER A 50 3.72 16.21 6.74
C SER A 50 2.77 17.00 5.84
N GLY A 51 1.59 16.48 5.54
CA GLY A 51 0.66 17.09 4.59
C GLY A 51 1.10 16.98 3.13
N ALA A 52 2.15 16.23 2.83
CA ALA A 52 2.63 16.05 1.46
C ALA A 52 1.60 15.29 0.62
N LEU A 53 1.33 15.81 -0.59
CA LEU A 53 0.46 15.16 -1.56
C LEU A 53 1.25 14.16 -2.40
N ASN A 54 0.52 13.26 -3.06
CA ASN A 54 1.08 12.29 -4.01
C ASN A 54 2.11 11.34 -3.36
N THR A 55 1.85 10.96 -2.11
CA THR A 55 2.71 10.07 -1.34
C THR A 55 1.93 8.87 -0.79
N GLY A 56 2.67 7.85 -0.45
CA GLY A 56 2.15 6.67 0.22
C GLY A 56 3.27 5.97 0.97
N PHE A 57 2.94 4.86 1.60
CA PHE A 57 3.95 4.00 2.21
C PHE A 57 3.49 2.54 2.19
N THR A 58 4.48 1.65 2.23
CA THR A 58 4.27 0.21 2.32
C THR A 58 5.07 -0.34 3.50
N PHE A 59 4.39 -1.02 4.40
CA PHE A 59 5.01 -1.77 5.50
C PHE A 59 4.77 -3.25 5.27
N CYS A 60 5.82 -4.06 5.39
CA CYS A 60 5.73 -5.51 5.25
C CYS A 60 6.39 -6.20 6.43
N ASN A 61 5.72 -7.21 6.97
CA ASN A 61 6.29 -8.13 7.95
C ASN A 61 6.35 -9.54 7.35
N PRO A 62 7.52 -9.97 6.84
CA PRO A 62 7.64 -11.27 6.17
C PRO A 62 7.50 -12.46 7.13
N TYR A 63 7.74 -12.27 8.41
CA TYR A 63 7.58 -13.34 9.40
C TYR A 63 6.12 -13.70 9.61
N GLU A 64 5.24 -12.69 9.68
CA GLU A 64 3.80 -12.86 9.83
C GLU A 64 3.07 -12.89 8.49
N ARG A 65 3.75 -12.57 7.38
CA ARG A 65 3.20 -12.49 6.02
C ARG A 65 2.01 -11.53 5.94
N VAL A 66 2.21 -10.36 6.50
CA VAL A 66 1.22 -9.28 6.48
C VAL A 66 1.85 -8.00 5.97
N ALA A 67 1.03 -7.17 5.35
CA ALA A 67 1.46 -5.89 4.82
C ALA A 67 0.38 -4.83 4.98
N ILE A 68 0.81 -3.58 5.07
CA ILE A 68 -0.05 -2.40 5.01
C ILE A 68 0.46 -1.53 3.89
N VAL A 69 -0.44 -1.18 2.98
CA VAL A 69 -0.17 -0.25 1.87
C VAL A 69 -1.11 0.95 2.05
N ALA A 70 -0.55 2.12 2.20
CA ALA A 70 -1.34 3.34 2.38
C ALA A 70 -1.06 4.31 1.24
N ILE A 71 -2.12 4.84 0.66
CA ILE A 71 -2.08 5.84 -0.41
C ILE A 71 -2.71 7.10 0.13
N GLY A 72 -1.92 8.16 0.21
CA GLY A 72 -2.38 9.46 0.70
C GLY A 72 -3.18 10.25 -0.33
N PRO A 73 -3.58 11.47 0.02
CA PRO A 73 -4.25 12.36 -0.92
C PRO A 73 -3.40 12.65 -2.15
N THR A 74 -4.02 12.63 -3.31
CA THR A 74 -3.35 12.89 -4.59
C THR A 74 -4.00 14.07 -5.30
N THR A 75 -3.24 14.74 -6.17
CA THR A 75 -3.68 15.94 -6.86
C THR A 75 -4.63 15.65 -8.02
N ASP A 76 -4.47 14.48 -8.64
CA ASP A 76 -5.28 14.05 -9.80
C ASP A 76 -5.23 12.53 -9.97
N GLY A 77 -5.97 12.02 -10.95
CA GLY A 77 -6.04 10.58 -11.22
C GLY A 77 -4.73 9.98 -11.71
N GLU A 78 -3.91 10.75 -12.42
CA GLU A 78 -2.60 10.29 -12.89
C GLU A 78 -1.65 10.07 -11.71
N GLU A 79 -1.59 11.01 -10.78
CA GLU A 79 -0.79 10.89 -9.58
C GLU A 79 -1.32 9.80 -8.64
N PHE A 80 -2.63 9.57 -8.61
CA PHE A 80 -3.20 8.45 -7.88
C PHE A 80 -2.67 7.11 -8.41
N ILE A 81 -2.71 6.90 -9.72
CA ILE A 81 -2.20 5.68 -10.36
C ILE A 81 -0.69 5.55 -10.15
N ASN A 82 0.05 6.64 -10.29
CA ASN A 82 1.49 6.66 -10.07
C ASN A 82 1.84 6.22 -8.64
N THR A 83 1.22 6.82 -7.64
CA THR A 83 1.47 6.51 -6.23
C THR A 83 1.06 5.06 -5.90
N LEU A 84 -0.11 4.63 -6.34
CA LEU A 84 -0.57 3.25 -6.12
C LEU A 84 0.38 2.24 -6.75
N THR A 85 0.78 2.44 -7.99
CA THR A 85 1.71 1.55 -8.70
C THR A 85 3.06 1.47 -7.98
N HIS A 86 3.58 2.61 -7.51
CA HIS A 86 4.81 2.68 -6.74
C HIS A 86 4.74 1.81 -5.48
N GLU A 87 3.66 1.93 -4.72
CA GLU A 87 3.50 1.17 -3.48
C GLU A 87 3.22 -0.32 -3.73
N ILE A 88 2.46 -0.66 -4.76
CA ILE A 88 2.25 -2.07 -5.17
C ILE A 88 3.59 -2.71 -5.55
N HIS A 89 4.49 -1.96 -6.19
CA HIS A 89 5.82 -2.47 -6.53
C HIS A 89 6.61 -2.84 -5.27
N HIS A 90 6.60 -2.00 -4.25
CA HIS A 90 7.25 -2.31 -2.97
C HIS A 90 6.68 -3.57 -2.34
N LEU A 91 5.36 -3.75 -2.36
CA LEU A 91 4.69 -4.96 -1.86
C LEU A 91 5.15 -6.20 -2.65
N ALA A 92 5.15 -6.12 -3.97
CA ALA A 92 5.54 -7.24 -4.83
C ALA A 92 7.00 -7.66 -4.61
N VAL A 93 7.90 -6.69 -4.49
CA VAL A 93 9.32 -6.95 -4.20
C VAL A 93 9.48 -7.60 -2.82
N ALA A 94 8.79 -7.11 -1.80
CA ALA A 94 8.88 -7.66 -0.45
C ALA A 94 8.38 -9.11 -0.40
N ILE A 95 7.27 -9.41 -1.06
CA ILE A 95 6.74 -10.79 -1.14
C ILE A 95 7.72 -11.71 -1.83
N ALA A 96 8.23 -11.33 -3.00
CA ALA A 96 9.20 -12.13 -3.75
C ALA A 96 10.49 -12.37 -2.96
N ALA A 97 11.02 -11.34 -2.32
CA ALA A 97 12.22 -11.43 -1.50
C ALA A 97 12.02 -12.39 -0.31
N SER A 98 10.86 -12.36 0.33
CA SER A 98 10.54 -13.25 1.47
C SER A 98 10.49 -14.72 1.06
N LEU A 99 10.18 -15.00 -0.20
CA LEU A 99 10.13 -16.36 -0.75
C LEU A 99 11.48 -16.80 -1.33
N GLY A 100 12.52 -15.96 -1.27
CA GLY A 100 13.83 -16.25 -1.87
C GLY A 100 13.80 -16.27 -3.40
N ILE A 101 12.80 -15.62 -4.01
CA ILE A 101 12.64 -15.59 -5.47
C ILE A 101 13.45 -14.42 -6.04
N ASP A 102 14.08 -14.66 -7.18
CA ASP A 102 14.81 -13.63 -7.92
C ASP A 102 13.86 -12.47 -8.29
N LEU A 103 14.27 -11.26 -7.94
CA LEU A 103 13.48 -10.04 -8.20
C LEU A 103 13.42 -9.69 -9.69
N GLU A 104 14.31 -10.24 -10.51
CA GLU A 104 14.28 -10.10 -11.97
C GLU A 104 13.37 -11.14 -12.64
N SER A 105 12.83 -12.09 -11.87
CA SER A 105 11.87 -13.09 -12.39
C SER A 105 10.49 -12.47 -12.63
N GLU A 106 9.59 -13.26 -13.23
CA GLU A 106 8.22 -12.82 -13.49
C GLU A 106 7.35 -12.70 -12.22
N THR A 107 7.77 -13.28 -11.10
CA THR A 107 6.93 -13.33 -9.89
C THR A 107 6.53 -11.94 -9.37
N PRO A 108 7.43 -10.96 -9.22
CA PRO A 108 7.02 -9.62 -8.79
C PRO A 108 6.00 -8.99 -9.74
N ALA A 109 6.14 -9.20 -11.04
CA ALA A 109 5.20 -8.69 -12.03
C ALA A 109 3.81 -9.32 -11.88
N TYR A 110 3.73 -10.63 -11.66
CA TYR A 110 2.46 -11.31 -11.41
C TYR A 110 1.80 -10.82 -10.13
N VAL A 111 2.56 -10.65 -9.04
CA VAL A 111 2.01 -10.12 -7.78
C VAL A 111 1.46 -8.71 -8.00
N ALA A 112 2.18 -7.85 -8.68
CA ALA A 112 1.74 -6.49 -8.98
C ALA A 112 0.47 -6.49 -9.85
N GLY A 113 0.44 -7.29 -10.91
CA GLY A 113 -0.71 -7.38 -11.82
C GLY A 113 -1.94 -7.93 -11.12
N ASP A 114 -1.79 -8.99 -10.34
CA ASP A 114 -2.90 -9.60 -9.59
C ASP A 114 -3.45 -8.64 -8.53
N SER A 115 -2.58 -7.88 -7.87
CA SER A 115 -2.99 -6.86 -6.90
C SER A 115 -3.80 -5.75 -7.58
N ALA A 116 -3.34 -5.25 -8.72
CA ALA A 116 -4.05 -4.22 -9.48
C ALA A 116 -5.41 -4.75 -9.97
N MET A 117 -5.47 -6.00 -10.44
CA MET A 117 -6.71 -6.62 -10.87
C MET A 117 -7.72 -6.74 -9.72
N ALA A 118 -7.26 -7.18 -8.55
CA ALA A 118 -8.12 -7.31 -7.36
C ALA A 118 -8.64 -5.95 -6.87
N LEU A 119 -7.91 -4.87 -7.14
CA LEU A 119 -8.28 -3.50 -6.76
C LEU A 119 -8.99 -2.74 -7.88
N ALA A 120 -9.31 -3.38 -9.01
CA ALA A 120 -9.78 -2.70 -10.21
C ALA A 120 -11.02 -1.81 -9.95
N GLU A 121 -12.00 -2.29 -9.22
CA GLU A 121 -13.20 -1.49 -8.89
C GLU A 121 -12.83 -0.25 -8.07
N THR A 122 -12.00 -0.42 -7.06
CA THR A 122 -11.52 0.69 -6.21
C THR A 122 -10.73 1.70 -7.03
N ILE A 123 -9.85 1.21 -7.92
CA ILE A 123 -9.06 2.08 -8.81
C ILE A 123 -9.99 2.89 -9.72
N CYS A 124 -10.98 2.26 -10.33
CA CYS A 124 -11.95 2.96 -11.19
C CYS A 124 -12.77 3.98 -10.39
N GLU A 125 -13.26 3.60 -9.23
CA GLU A 125 -14.05 4.49 -8.37
C GLU A 125 -13.25 5.73 -7.95
N LEU A 126 -12.06 5.54 -7.39
CA LEU A 126 -11.24 6.63 -6.89
C LEU A 126 -10.60 7.44 -8.01
N GLY A 127 -10.11 6.79 -9.05
CA GLY A 127 -9.55 7.46 -10.21
C GLY A 127 -10.57 8.32 -10.95
N CYS A 128 -11.81 7.85 -11.10
CA CYS A 128 -12.86 8.62 -11.75
C CYS A 128 -13.25 9.87 -10.95
N ARG A 129 -13.16 9.85 -9.63
CA ARG A 129 -13.41 11.05 -8.82
C ARG A 129 -12.43 12.18 -9.15
N HIS A 130 -11.18 11.84 -9.44
CA HIS A 130 -10.15 12.82 -9.82
C HIS A 130 -10.36 13.35 -11.26
N CYS A 131 -11.02 12.60 -12.11
CA CYS A 131 -11.30 13.01 -13.50
C CYS A 131 -12.49 13.97 -13.63
N ARG A 132 -13.20 14.17 -12.55
CA ARG A 132 -14.35 15.07 -12.48
C ARG A 132 -13.96 16.37 -11.81
#